data_39284dc457f42a4a91b1826dd83cefa1
#
_entry.id   39284dc457f42a4a91b1826dd83cefa1
#
_cell.length_a   1.000
_cell.length_b   1.000
_cell.length_c   1.000
_cell.angle_alpha   90.00
_cell.angle_beta   90.00
_cell.angle_gamma   90.00
#
_symmetry.space_group_name_H-M   'P 1'
#
loop_
_entity.id
_entity.type
_entity.pdbx_description
1 polymer ?
#
loop_
_entity_poly.entity_id
_entity_poly.type
_entity_poly.pdbx_seq_one_letter_code
_entity_poly.pdbx_strand_id
1 'polypeptide(L)'
;AHLLRRQLFETARRHINTTSDSEILLNVLAYELDRFDHFPLEPDNIFTAVAAMHKKLRGAYACVALIIGHGLLAFRDPYGIRPLVLGKRTLEDGRSEYMVASESVALDTLGFEFLRDVAPGEAVYITEQGQLFTRQCAENPQLVPCLFEYVYFARPDSFIDKISVYNARLRMGQKLGAKIAKEWEDLQIDVVIPIPETSCDIALEIAHILNCLLYTSPSPR
;
A
#
# COMPACT_ATOMS: atom_id res chain seq x y z
N ALA A 1 -17.72 4.64 6.60
CA ALA A 1 -18.46 4.33 5.36
C ALA A 1 -19.91 4.83 5.42
N HIS A 2 -20.76 4.40 6.38
CA HIS A 2 -22.19 4.73 6.43
C HIS A 2 -22.50 6.24 6.44
N LEU A 3 -21.79 7.03 7.24
CA LEU A 3 -21.97 8.50 7.30
C LEU A 3 -21.64 9.18 5.98
N LEU A 4 -20.54 8.78 5.32
CA LEU A 4 -20.16 9.32 4.00
C LEU A 4 -21.18 8.96 2.91
N ARG A 5 -21.71 7.73 2.93
CA ARG A 5 -22.77 7.32 2.00
C ARG A 5 -23.99 8.21 2.10
N ARG A 6 -24.45 8.46 3.34
CA ARG A 6 -25.59 9.36 3.59
C ARG A 6 -25.29 10.80 3.14
N GLN A 7 -24.11 11.31 3.46
CA GLN A 7 -23.69 12.64 3.04
C GLN A 7 -23.64 12.78 1.52
N LEU A 8 -23.07 11.80 0.80
CA LEU A 8 -23.04 11.79 -0.67
C LEU A 8 -24.46 11.77 -1.27
N PHE A 9 -25.39 11.04 -0.68
CA PHE A 9 -26.77 11.05 -1.13
C PHE A 9 -27.44 12.40 -0.89
N GLU A 10 -27.33 12.97 0.29
CA GLU A 10 -27.99 14.22 0.69
C GLU A 10 -27.40 15.46 -0.02
N THR A 11 -26.08 15.56 -0.14
CA THR A 11 -25.40 16.76 -0.65
C THR A 11 -25.03 16.67 -2.13
N ALA A 12 -24.57 15.51 -2.59
CA ALA A 12 -24.12 15.31 -3.97
C ALA A 12 -25.15 14.61 -4.85
N ARG A 13 -26.29 14.17 -4.28
CA ARG A 13 -27.34 13.40 -4.96
C ARG A 13 -26.80 12.17 -5.72
N ARG A 14 -25.69 11.59 -5.21
CA ARG A 14 -25.07 10.39 -5.78
C ARG A 14 -25.60 9.15 -5.08
N HIS A 15 -26.05 8.19 -5.88
CA HIS A 15 -26.49 6.89 -5.39
C HIS A 15 -25.30 5.92 -5.41
N ILE A 16 -25.16 5.13 -4.34
CA ILE A 16 -24.12 4.11 -4.19
C ILE A 16 -24.78 2.74 -4.29
N ASN A 17 -24.39 1.97 -5.30
CA ASN A 17 -25.02 0.71 -5.66
C ASN A 17 -24.51 -0.50 -4.88
N THR A 18 -23.28 -0.44 -4.38
CA THR A 18 -22.66 -1.57 -3.69
C THR A 18 -22.42 -1.28 -2.22
N THR A 19 -21.93 -2.27 -1.49
CA THR A 19 -21.44 -2.12 -0.11
C THR A 19 -19.95 -1.84 -0.04
N SER A 20 -19.26 -1.72 -1.20
CA SER A 20 -17.83 -1.51 -1.29
C SER A 20 -17.43 -0.10 -0.85
N ASP A 21 -16.37 0.00 -0.06
CA ASP A 21 -15.74 1.26 0.32
C ASP A 21 -15.12 1.97 -0.90
N SER A 22 -14.67 1.21 -1.92
CA SER A 22 -14.08 1.75 -3.14
C SER A 22 -15.07 2.61 -3.93
N GLU A 23 -16.36 2.22 -3.98
CA GLU A 23 -17.39 3.02 -4.63
C GLU A 23 -17.64 4.35 -3.91
N ILE A 24 -17.54 4.34 -2.57
CA ILE A 24 -17.64 5.56 -1.77
C ILE A 24 -16.45 6.48 -2.08
N LEU A 25 -15.22 5.95 -2.10
CA LEU A 25 -14.02 6.70 -2.45
C LEU A 25 -14.13 7.33 -3.84
N LEU A 26 -14.55 6.54 -4.84
CA LEU A 26 -14.77 7.00 -6.20
C LEU A 26 -15.78 8.16 -6.25
N ASN A 27 -16.90 8.03 -5.56
CA ASN A 27 -17.95 9.07 -5.56
C ASN A 27 -17.50 10.33 -4.80
N VAL A 28 -16.70 10.21 -3.74
CA VAL A 28 -16.09 11.37 -3.08
C VAL A 28 -15.12 12.08 -4.02
N LEU A 29 -14.23 11.34 -4.71
CA LEU A 29 -13.30 11.92 -5.68
C LEU A 29 -14.06 12.64 -6.81
N ALA A 30 -15.02 11.96 -7.42
CA ALA A 30 -15.80 12.54 -8.50
C ALA A 30 -16.56 13.81 -8.06
N TYR A 31 -17.11 13.82 -6.84
CA TYR A 31 -17.78 15.01 -6.29
C TYR A 31 -16.80 16.17 -6.09
N GLU A 32 -15.59 15.93 -5.62
CA GLU A 32 -14.59 16.99 -5.46
C GLU A 32 -14.06 17.51 -6.80
N LEU A 33 -13.95 16.65 -7.82
CA LEU A 33 -13.57 17.03 -9.18
C LEU A 33 -14.68 17.83 -9.88
N ASP A 34 -15.95 17.49 -9.68
CA ASP A 34 -17.11 18.21 -10.26
C ASP A 34 -17.25 19.67 -9.77
N ARG A 35 -16.47 20.07 -8.75
CA ARG A 35 -16.49 21.45 -8.23
C ARG A 35 -15.70 22.44 -9.09
N PHE A 36 -14.96 21.95 -10.05
CA PHE A 36 -14.21 22.79 -10.99
C PHE A 36 -15.06 23.00 -12.26
N ASP A 37 -15.43 24.24 -12.54
CA ASP A 37 -16.34 24.62 -13.62
C ASP A 37 -15.68 24.61 -15.01
N HIS A 38 -14.42 24.21 -15.12
CA HIS A 38 -13.68 24.20 -16.37
C HIS A 38 -13.12 22.82 -16.71
N PHE A 39 -13.05 22.55 -17.98
CA PHE A 39 -12.50 21.34 -18.55
C PHE A 39 -11.57 21.69 -19.73
N PRO A 40 -10.38 21.09 -19.88
CA PRO A 40 -9.82 19.98 -19.11
C PRO A 40 -9.36 20.38 -17.71
N LEU A 41 -9.33 19.40 -16.80
CA LEU A 41 -8.82 19.57 -15.43
C LEU A 41 -7.29 19.75 -15.45
N GLU A 42 -6.80 20.73 -14.74
CA GLU A 42 -5.36 20.91 -14.53
C GLU A 42 -4.87 20.04 -13.37
N PRO A 43 -3.56 19.72 -13.30
CA PRO A 43 -2.98 18.96 -12.19
C PRO A 43 -3.33 19.56 -10.81
N ASP A 44 -3.38 20.87 -10.70
CA ASP A 44 -3.72 21.60 -9.47
C ASP A 44 -5.15 21.33 -9.01
N ASN A 45 -6.09 21.19 -9.92
CA ASN A 45 -7.48 20.85 -9.60
C ASN A 45 -7.57 19.42 -9.03
N ILE A 46 -6.86 18.48 -9.64
CA ILE A 46 -6.81 17.08 -9.21
C ILE A 46 -6.22 16.97 -7.80
N PHE A 47 -5.11 17.63 -7.53
CA PHE A 47 -4.49 17.63 -6.20
C PHE A 47 -5.35 18.32 -5.14
N THR A 48 -6.06 19.37 -5.52
CA THR A 48 -7.01 20.05 -4.62
C THR A 48 -8.19 19.15 -4.26
N ALA A 49 -8.70 18.37 -5.24
CA ALA A 49 -9.73 17.36 -4.98
C ALA A 49 -9.24 16.27 -4.01
N VAL A 50 -8.00 15.76 -4.19
CA VAL A 50 -7.40 14.78 -3.27
C VAL A 50 -7.23 15.37 -1.87
N ALA A 51 -6.77 16.60 -1.74
CA ALA A 51 -6.65 17.27 -0.45
C ALA A 51 -8.00 17.41 0.27
N ALA A 52 -9.06 17.72 -0.47
CA ALA A 52 -10.42 17.76 0.07
C ALA A 52 -10.93 16.37 0.49
N MET A 53 -10.56 15.31 -0.27
CA MET A 53 -10.84 13.92 0.10
C MET A 53 -10.18 13.54 1.43
N HIS A 54 -8.89 13.81 1.61
CA HIS A 54 -8.17 13.45 2.84
C HIS A 54 -8.82 14.03 4.10
N LYS A 55 -9.47 15.20 3.99
CA LYS A 55 -10.23 15.81 5.11
C LYS A 55 -11.51 15.06 5.46
N LYS A 56 -12.11 14.38 4.49
CA LYS A 56 -13.38 13.65 4.63
C LYS A 56 -13.21 12.18 4.97
N LEU A 57 -12.13 11.58 4.46
CA LEU A 57 -11.86 10.16 4.62
C LEU A 57 -11.14 9.86 5.93
N ARG A 58 -11.42 8.67 6.48
CA ARG A 58 -10.73 8.13 7.65
C ARG A 58 -10.43 6.67 7.39
N GLY A 59 -9.26 6.23 7.78
CA GLY A 59 -8.80 4.84 7.62
C GLY A 59 -7.63 4.72 6.65
N ALA A 60 -7.33 3.48 6.28
CA ALA A 60 -6.19 3.13 5.45
C ALA A 60 -6.64 2.97 3.99
N TYR A 61 -5.96 3.63 3.08
CA TYR A 61 -6.19 3.46 1.65
C TYR A 61 -4.96 3.81 0.81
N ALA A 62 -4.77 3.05 -0.25
CA ALA A 62 -3.93 3.37 -1.38
C ALA A 62 -4.78 3.21 -2.63
N CYS A 63 -4.95 4.28 -3.38
CA CYS A 63 -5.88 4.32 -4.49
C CYS A 63 -5.15 4.63 -5.79
N VAL A 64 -5.59 3.95 -6.84
CA VAL A 64 -5.22 4.25 -8.22
C VAL A 64 -6.52 4.46 -9.00
N ALA A 65 -6.64 5.58 -9.69
CA ALA A 65 -7.81 5.95 -10.47
C ALA A 65 -7.40 6.44 -11.85
N LEU A 66 -8.08 5.96 -12.88
CA LEU A 66 -7.97 6.49 -14.22
C LEU A 66 -9.01 7.61 -14.40
N ILE A 67 -8.54 8.81 -14.70
CA ILE A 67 -9.40 9.95 -15.07
C ILE A 67 -9.42 10.00 -16.59
N ILE A 68 -10.54 9.60 -17.18
CA ILE A 68 -10.70 9.47 -18.64
C ILE A 68 -10.43 10.82 -19.32
N GLY A 69 -9.58 10.81 -20.35
CA GLY A 69 -9.17 12.01 -21.09
C GLY A 69 -8.14 12.89 -20.36
N HIS A 70 -7.60 12.43 -19.20
CA HIS A 70 -6.64 13.21 -18.42
C HIS A 70 -5.40 12.41 -18.02
N GLY A 71 -5.56 11.21 -17.43
CA GLY A 71 -4.45 10.38 -17.03
C GLY A 71 -4.69 9.54 -15.78
N LEU A 72 -3.61 9.08 -15.17
CA LEU A 72 -3.60 8.20 -14.01
C LEU A 72 -3.32 9.00 -12.74
N LEU A 73 -4.22 8.92 -11.78
CA LEU A 73 -4.08 9.46 -10.43
C LEU A 73 -3.80 8.33 -9.45
N ALA A 74 -2.81 8.49 -8.59
CA ALA A 74 -2.57 7.60 -7.46
C ALA A 74 -2.36 8.42 -6.19
N PHE A 75 -2.84 7.95 -5.04
CA PHE A 75 -2.68 8.65 -3.77
C PHE A 75 -2.72 7.69 -2.59
N ARG A 76 -1.98 8.06 -1.54
CA ARG A 76 -1.81 7.28 -0.31
C ARG A 76 -2.48 7.99 0.85
N ASP A 77 -3.04 7.24 1.80
CA ASP A 77 -3.67 7.80 2.99
C ASP A 77 -2.70 8.68 3.82
N PRO A 78 -3.21 9.66 4.60
CA PRO A 78 -2.38 10.61 5.35
C PRO A 78 -1.45 9.99 6.40
N TYR A 79 -1.70 8.73 6.79
CA TYR A 79 -0.86 8.01 7.75
C TYR A 79 0.05 6.98 7.09
N GLY A 80 -0.04 6.81 5.76
CA GLY A 80 0.75 5.82 5.05
C GLY A 80 0.54 4.39 5.54
N ILE A 81 -0.67 4.08 6.01
CA ILE A 81 -0.99 2.75 6.55
C ILE A 81 -0.90 1.69 5.46
N ARG A 82 -1.44 2.00 4.25
CA ARG A 82 -1.30 1.13 3.08
C ARG A 82 -0.07 1.54 2.27
N PRO A 83 0.71 0.59 1.75
CA PRO A 83 1.87 0.89 0.93
C PRO A 83 1.47 1.35 -0.48
N LEU A 84 2.30 2.18 -1.07
CA LEU A 84 2.21 2.60 -2.46
C LEU A 84 3.59 3.00 -2.96
N VAL A 85 4.02 2.46 -4.08
CA VAL A 85 5.34 2.71 -4.67
C VAL A 85 5.20 3.25 -6.09
N LEU A 86 6.19 4.04 -6.51
CA LEU A 86 6.30 4.61 -7.84
C LEU A 86 7.55 4.05 -8.53
N GLY A 87 7.37 3.54 -9.74
CA GLY A 87 8.45 3.10 -10.61
C GLY A 87 8.48 3.85 -11.92
N LYS A 88 9.62 3.77 -12.60
CA LYS A 88 9.87 4.38 -13.91
C LYS A 88 10.55 3.38 -14.83
N ARG A 89 10.23 3.45 -16.10
CA ARG A 89 10.96 2.78 -17.18
C ARG A 89 11.21 3.77 -18.29
N THR A 90 12.42 3.75 -18.85
CA THR A 90 12.77 4.55 -20.02
C THR A 90 12.69 3.65 -21.24
N LEU A 91 11.90 4.05 -22.23
CA LEU A 91 11.76 3.35 -23.51
C LEU A 91 12.95 3.64 -24.43
N GLU A 92 13.12 2.82 -25.47
CA GLU A 92 14.19 2.98 -26.47
C GLU A 92 14.16 4.34 -27.19
N ASP A 93 12.98 4.94 -27.32
CA ASP A 93 12.78 6.26 -27.92
C ASP A 93 13.02 7.43 -26.95
N GLY A 94 13.48 7.14 -25.72
CA GLY A 94 13.77 8.13 -24.68
C GLY A 94 12.55 8.58 -23.86
N ARG A 95 11.34 8.14 -24.17
CA ARG A 95 10.15 8.43 -23.38
C ARG A 95 10.17 7.68 -22.05
N SER A 96 9.58 8.29 -21.04
CA SER A 96 9.44 7.68 -19.72
C SER A 96 8.02 7.13 -19.52
N GLU A 97 7.95 5.91 -19.02
CA GLU A 97 6.72 5.32 -18.51
C GLU A 97 6.79 5.24 -17.00
N TYR A 98 5.64 5.38 -16.36
CA TYR A 98 5.52 5.29 -14.90
C TYR A 98 4.55 4.20 -14.51
N MET A 99 4.86 3.53 -13.43
CA MET A 99 4.01 2.50 -12.83
C MET A 99 3.82 2.80 -11.34
N VAL A 100 2.60 2.59 -10.86
CA VAL A 100 2.26 2.68 -9.44
C VAL A 100 1.79 1.30 -8.99
N ALA A 101 2.30 0.83 -7.87
CA ALA A 101 1.96 -0.48 -7.32
C ALA A 101 1.92 -0.43 -5.79
N SER A 102 1.32 -1.44 -5.17
CA SER A 102 1.35 -1.61 -3.72
C SER A 102 2.69 -2.17 -3.21
N GLU A 103 3.45 -2.85 -4.07
CA GLU A 103 4.69 -3.54 -3.71
C GLU A 103 5.78 -3.32 -4.77
N SER A 104 7.04 -3.19 -4.33
CA SER A 104 8.19 -2.99 -5.22
C SER A 104 8.42 -4.17 -6.17
N VAL A 105 8.13 -5.39 -5.75
CA VAL A 105 8.27 -6.59 -6.58
C VAL A 105 7.42 -6.55 -7.86
N ALA A 106 6.29 -5.84 -7.83
CA ALA A 106 5.47 -5.66 -9.03
C ALA A 106 6.17 -4.80 -10.09
N LEU A 107 6.96 -3.82 -9.66
CA LEU A 107 7.80 -2.99 -10.54
C LEU A 107 8.89 -3.84 -11.18
N ASP A 108 9.62 -4.60 -10.36
CA ASP A 108 10.72 -5.48 -10.80
C ASP A 108 10.24 -6.50 -11.84
N THR A 109 9.07 -7.13 -11.58
CA THR A 109 8.49 -8.14 -12.48
C THR A 109 8.18 -7.59 -13.87
N LEU A 110 7.82 -6.31 -13.97
CA LEU A 110 7.47 -5.65 -15.23
C LEU A 110 8.60 -4.80 -15.82
N GLY A 111 9.80 -4.85 -15.22
CA GLY A 111 10.98 -4.15 -15.70
C GLY A 111 10.94 -2.64 -15.48
N PHE A 112 10.26 -2.20 -14.41
CA PHE A 112 10.31 -0.81 -13.95
C PHE A 112 11.34 -0.67 -12.84
N GLU A 113 12.14 0.38 -12.93
CA GLU A 113 13.04 0.78 -11.86
C GLU A 113 12.25 1.41 -10.71
N PHE A 114 12.51 0.96 -9.48
CA PHE A 114 11.93 1.55 -8.28
C PHE A 114 12.47 2.98 -8.09
N LEU A 115 11.60 3.98 -8.13
CA LEU A 115 11.97 5.36 -7.84
C LEU A 115 11.91 5.65 -6.35
N ARG A 116 10.76 5.42 -5.74
CA ARG A 116 10.51 5.70 -4.32
C ARG A 116 9.16 5.19 -3.83
N ASP A 117 9.01 5.14 -2.51
CA ASP A 117 7.70 5.07 -1.89
C ASP A 117 6.92 6.39 -2.11
N VAL A 118 5.61 6.29 -2.28
CA VAL A 118 4.71 7.46 -2.22
C VAL A 118 4.53 7.83 -0.76
N ALA A 119 4.78 9.08 -0.42
CA ALA A 119 4.73 9.54 0.97
C ALA A 119 3.29 9.50 1.54
N PRO A 120 3.13 9.42 2.88
CA PRO A 120 1.82 9.55 3.50
C PRO A 120 1.10 10.84 3.05
N GLY A 121 -0.14 10.70 2.57
CA GLY A 121 -0.96 11.82 2.11
C GLY A 121 -0.54 12.44 0.77
N GLU A 122 0.47 11.88 0.11
CA GLU A 122 0.92 12.33 -1.21
C GLU A 122 0.02 11.79 -2.31
N ALA A 123 -0.16 12.59 -3.35
CA ALA A 123 -0.74 12.20 -4.63
C ALA A 123 0.27 12.29 -5.76
N VAL A 124 0.17 11.35 -6.67
CA VAL A 124 0.95 11.23 -7.92
C VAL A 124 -0.04 11.28 -9.06
N TYR A 125 0.20 12.15 -10.03
CA TYR A 125 -0.61 12.27 -11.23
C TYR A 125 0.27 12.16 -12.47
N ILE A 126 -0.12 11.28 -13.38
CA ILE A 126 0.57 11.01 -14.64
C ILE A 126 -0.39 11.32 -15.76
N THR A 127 -0.07 12.32 -16.60
CA THR A 127 -0.92 12.71 -17.73
C THR A 127 -0.91 11.63 -18.82
N GLU A 128 -1.85 11.71 -19.77
CA GLU A 128 -1.84 10.85 -20.97
C GLU A 128 -0.58 11.01 -21.81
N GLN A 129 0.11 12.16 -21.72
CA GLN A 129 1.37 12.43 -22.40
C GLN A 129 2.60 11.92 -21.62
N GLY A 130 2.38 11.25 -20.48
CA GLY A 130 3.45 10.70 -19.64
C GLY A 130 4.17 11.73 -18.77
N GLN A 131 3.60 12.90 -18.54
CA GLN A 131 4.15 13.89 -17.60
C GLN A 131 3.78 13.51 -16.17
N LEU A 132 4.78 13.50 -15.29
CA LEU A 132 4.63 13.17 -13.87
C LEU A 132 4.52 14.43 -13.02
N PHE A 133 3.47 14.51 -12.24
CA PHE A 133 3.26 15.53 -11.21
C PHE A 133 3.08 14.87 -9.86
N THR A 134 3.57 15.49 -8.80
CA THR A 134 3.40 15.00 -7.42
C THR A 134 3.12 16.15 -6.47
N ARG A 135 2.28 15.90 -5.45
CA ARG A 135 1.96 16.90 -4.43
C ARG A 135 1.62 16.25 -3.09
N GLN A 136 2.11 16.86 -2.01
CA GLN A 136 1.60 16.57 -0.68
C GLN A 136 0.20 17.17 -0.51
N CYS A 137 -0.81 16.31 -0.32
CA CYS A 137 -2.21 16.69 -0.25
C CYS A 137 -2.77 16.64 1.18
N ALA A 138 -2.08 16.02 2.13
CA ALA A 138 -2.49 16.01 3.53
C ALA A 138 -1.83 17.15 4.33
N GLU A 139 -2.57 17.75 5.27
CA GLU A 139 -2.08 18.85 6.10
C GLU A 139 -1.06 18.39 7.16
N ASN A 140 -1.28 17.21 7.75
CA ASN A 140 -0.43 16.66 8.82
C ASN A 140 -0.11 15.19 8.52
N PRO A 141 0.72 14.89 7.51
CA PRO A 141 1.08 13.53 7.16
C PRO A 141 1.97 12.91 8.23
N GLN A 142 1.72 11.64 8.54
CA GLN A 142 2.52 10.85 9.46
C GLN A 142 2.73 9.44 8.90
N LEU A 143 3.91 8.87 9.07
CA LEU A 143 4.16 7.50 8.67
C LEU A 143 3.84 6.55 9.84
N VAL A 144 2.71 5.85 9.74
CA VAL A 144 2.23 4.86 10.72
C VAL A 144 1.86 3.57 9.97
N PRO A 145 2.84 2.82 9.46
CA PRO A 145 2.59 1.67 8.62
C PRO A 145 1.88 0.56 9.40
N CYS A 146 1.05 -0.20 8.71
CA CYS A 146 0.39 -1.36 9.29
C CYS A 146 1.39 -2.52 9.44
N LEU A 147 1.51 -3.07 10.65
CA LEU A 147 2.38 -4.23 10.91
C LEU A 147 1.98 -5.45 10.07
N PHE A 148 0.70 -5.62 9.76
CA PHE A 148 0.21 -6.72 8.94
C PHE A 148 0.77 -6.73 7.52
N GLU A 149 1.19 -5.58 6.98
CA GLU A 149 1.87 -5.54 5.68
C GLU A 149 3.15 -6.36 5.73
N TYR A 150 3.94 -6.22 6.78
CA TYR A 150 5.20 -6.97 6.95
C TYR A 150 4.99 -8.41 7.37
N VAL A 151 4.03 -8.66 8.26
CA VAL A 151 3.81 -10.02 8.81
C VAL A 151 3.11 -10.93 7.82
N TYR A 152 2.16 -10.40 7.04
CA TYR A 152 1.23 -11.24 6.31
C TYR A 152 1.03 -10.87 4.85
N PHE A 153 0.75 -9.59 4.51
CA PHE A 153 0.28 -9.24 3.18
C PHE A 153 1.41 -9.18 2.14
N ALA A 154 2.51 -8.51 2.45
CA ALA A 154 3.57 -8.27 1.49
C ALA A 154 4.37 -9.55 1.17
N ARG A 155 4.88 -9.62 -0.03
CA ARG A 155 5.85 -10.65 -0.40
C ARG A 155 7.17 -10.43 0.33
N PRO A 156 7.91 -11.50 0.67
CA PRO A 156 9.18 -11.38 1.40
C PRO A 156 10.24 -10.58 0.62
N ASP A 157 10.22 -10.64 -0.69
CA ASP A 157 11.16 -9.94 -1.60
C ASP A 157 10.82 -8.45 -1.80
N SER A 158 9.72 -7.96 -1.22
CA SER A 158 9.32 -6.54 -1.29
C SER A 158 10.04 -5.64 -0.29
N PHE A 159 10.15 -4.36 -0.68
CA PHE A 159 10.51 -3.25 0.20
C PHE A 159 9.30 -2.34 0.40
N ILE A 160 9.03 -1.95 1.63
CA ILE A 160 7.97 -1.01 2.02
C ILE A 160 8.57 0.04 2.94
N ASP A 161 8.43 1.33 2.57
CA ASP A 161 8.98 2.45 3.34
C ASP A 161 10.46 2.23 3.71
N LYS A 162 11.26 1.76 2.74
CA LYS A 162 12.70 1.43 2.86
C LYS A 162 13.03 0.25 3.77
N ILE A 163 12.04 -0.51 4.22
CA ILE A 163 12.22 -1.69 5.05
C ILE A 163 12.04 -2.95 4.20
N SER A 164 13.03 -3.83 4.19
CA SER A 164 12.90 -5.17 3.60
C SER A 164 11.92 -6.00 4.42
N VAL A 165 10.90 -6.53 3.76
CA VAL A 165 9.90 -7.41 4.39
C VAL A 165 10.57 -8.67 4.93
N TYR A 166 11.48 -9.27 4.16
CA TYR A 166 12.26 -10.45 4.58
C TYR A 166 13.02 -10.18 5.88
N ASN A 167 13.83 -9.11 5.92
CA ASN A 167 14.60 -8.78 7.11
C ASN A 167 13.71 -8.45 8.32
N ALA A 168 12.55 -7.84 8.10
CA ALA A 168 11.58 -7.60 9.16
C ALA A 168 11.06 -8.92 9.75
N ARG A 169 10.73 -9.91 8.89
CA ARG A 169 10.29 -11.25 9.33
C ARG A 169 11.38 -12.00 10.07
N LEU A 170 12.64 -11.98 9.61
CA LEU A 170 13.75 -12.57 10.33
C LEU A 170 13.89 -11.98 11.74
N ARG A 171 13.83 -10.65 11.87
CA ARG A 171 13.89 -9.98 13.18
C ARG A 171 12.70 -10.33 14.09
N MET A 172 11.51 -10.53 13.53
CA MET A 172 10.36 -11.02 14.29
C MET A 172 10.60 -12.44 14.78
N GLY A 173 11.15 -13.32 13.94
CA GLY A 173 11.56 -14.68 14.29
C GLY A 173 12.59 -14.70 15.43
N GLN A 174 13.63 -13.88 15.33
CA GLN A 174 14.66 -13.72 16.35
C GLN A 174 14.08 -13.32 17.71
N LYS A 175 13.22 -12.30 17.72
CA LYS A 175 12.58 -11.85 18.98
C LYS A 175 11.63 -12.89 19.54
N LEU A 176 10.88 -13.59 18.70
CA LEU A 176 9.95 -14.63 19.14
C LEU A 176 10.70 -15.85 19.66
N GLY A 177 11.74 -16.32 18.96
CA GLY A 177 12.58 -17.42 19.38
C GLY A 177 13.27 -17.14 20.72
N ALA A 178 13.85 -15.94 20.90
CA ALA A 178 14.45 -15.54 22.17
C ALA A 178 13.41 -15.47 23.30
N LYS A 179 12.20 -15.03 23.01
CA LYS A 179 11.10 -15.01 23.99
C LYS A 179 10.70 -16.43 24.41
N ILE A 180 10.54 -17.34 23.46
CA ILE A 180 10.22 -18.75 23.69
C ILE A 180 11.30 -19.40 24.57
N ALA A 181 12.57 -19.24 24.20
CA ALA A 181 13.70 -19.80 24.95
C ALA A 181 13.74 -19.31 26.40
N LYS A 182 13.34 -18.06 26.65
CA LYS A 182 13.34 -17.47 28.01
C LYS A 182 12.12 -17.85 28.84
N GLU A 183 10.92 -17.85 28.24
CA GLU A 183 9.68 -18.02 28.98
C GLU A 183 9.28 -19.49 29.16
N TRP A 184 9.83 -20.37 28.32
CA TRP A 184 9.53 -21.79 28.32
C TRP A 184 10.82 -22.64 28.39
N GLU A 185 11.71 -22.32 29.32
CA GLU A 185 13.01 -22.98 29.50
C GLU A 185 12.88 -24.48 29.72
N ASP A 186 11.80 -24.93 30.38
CA ASP A 186 11.54 -26.34 30.65
C ASP A 186 10.99 -27.13 29.45
N LEU A 187 10.61 -26.43 28.37
CA LEU A 187 10.01 -27.05 27.22
C LEU A 187 11.07 -27.48 26.19
N GLN A 188 11.25 -28.78 26.04
CA GLN A 188 12.12 -29.34 24.98
C GLN A 188 11.37 -29.32 23.66
N ILE A 189 11.78 -28.44 22.74
CA ILE A 189 11.21 -28.29 21.42
C ILE A 189 12.13 -28.99 20.41
N ASP A 190 11.67 -30.09 19.82
CA ASP A 190 12.41 -30.85 18.83
C ASP A 190 12.25 -30.29 17.41
N VAL A 191 11.09 -29.69 17.12
CA VAL A 191 10.70 -29.30 15.77
C VAL A 191 9.88 -28.01 15.77
N VAL A 192 10.20 -27.11 14.84
CA VAL A 192 9.35 -25.97 14.45
C VAL A 192 8.73 -26.24 13.09
N ILE A 193 7.45 -26.03 12.97
CA ILE A 193 6.69 -26.20 11.71
C ILE A 193 6.00 -24.88 11.38
N PRO A 194 6.33 -24.23 10.25
CA PRO A 194 5.63 -23.01 9.84
C PRO A 194 4.24 -23.31 9.32
N ILE A 195 3.31 -22.37 9.49
CA ILE A 195 2.07 -22.35 8.73
C ILE A 195 2.37 -21.65 7.40
N PRO A 196 2.35 -22.35 6.25
CA PRO A 196 2.71 -21.75 4.97
C PRO A 196 1.76 -20.60 4.55
N GLU A 197 2.30 -19.59 3.82
CA GLU A 197 3.73 -19.46 3.48
C GLU A 197 4.40 -18.36 4.30
N THR A 198 3.63 -17.41 4.82
CA THR A 198 4.11 -16.15 5.42
C THR A 198 4.96 -16.32 6.67
N SER A 199 4.81 -17.44 7.38
CA SER A 199 5.57 -17.72 8.60
C SER A 199 6.89 -18.47 8.38
N CYS A 200 7.23 -18.86 7.15
CA CYS A 200 8.41 -19.68 6.88
C CYS A 200 9.72 -19.00 7.31
N ASP A 201 9.89 -17.73 6.94
CA ASP A 201 11.09 -16.95 7.30
C ASP A 201 11.22 -16.76 8.82
N ILE A 202 10.09 -16.53 9.50
CA ILE A 202 10.01 -16.38 10.96
C ILE A 202 10.36 -17.70 11.64
N ALA A 203 9.81 -18.81 11.16
CA ALA A 203 10.02 -20.14 11.71
C ALA A 203 11.48 -20.61 11.58
N LEU A 204 12.16 -20.24 10.48
CA LEU A 204 13.57 -20.52 10.27
C LEU A 204 14.43 -19.92 11.38
N GLU A 205 14.23 -18.65 11.71
CA GLU A 205 14.97 -17.98 12.78
C GLU A 205 14.63 -18.56 14.16
N ILE A 206 13.37 -18.92 14.39
CA ILE A 206 12.98 -19.58 15.65
C ILE A 206 13.70 -20.92 15.80
N ALA A 207 13.72 -21.75 14.76
CA ALA A 207 14.41 -23.03 14.78
C ALA A 207 15.92 -22.89 15.03
N HIS A 208 16.57 -21.88 14.44
CA HIS A 208 17.98 -21.56 14.70
C HIS A 208 18.23 -21.20 16.15
N ILE A 209 17.40 -20.34 16.76
CA ILE A 209 17.58 -19.91 18.15
C ILE A 209 17.34 -21.04 19.14
N LEU A 210 16.33 -21.87 18.88
CA LEU A 210 15.99 -23.01 19.72
C LEU A 210 16.90 -24.23 19.46
N ASN A 211 17.77 -24.16 18.43
CA ASN A 211 18.67 -25.24 18.02
C ASN A 211 17.90 -26.55 17.77
N CYS A 212 16.76 -26.46 17.06
CA CYS A 212 15.89 -27.59 16.75
C CYS A 212 15.65 -27.72 15.24
N LEU A 213 14.92 -28.75 14.84
CA LEU A 213 14.63 -29.01 13.43
C LEU A 213 13.56 -28.06 12.89
N LEU A 214 13.67 -27.73 11.62
CA LEU A 214 12.62 -27.06 10.86
C LEU A 214 12.01 -28.04 9.84
N TYR A 215 10.72 -28.31 9.96
CA TYR A 215 10.01 -29.12 8.97
C TYR A 215 9.01 -28.24 8.21
N THR A 216 8.92 -28.47 6.91
CA THR A 216 7.87 -27.86 6.09
C THR A 216 6.58 -28.65 6.23
N SER A 217 5.45 -27.95 6.24
CA SER A 217 4.15 -28.62 6.29
C SER A 217 3.89 -29.38 4.97
N PRO A 218 3.53 -30.65 5.02
CA PRO A 218 3.15 -31.42 3.82
C PRO A 218 1.72 -31.13 3.36
N SER A 219 1.07 -30.08 3.89
CA SER A 219 -0.33 -29.80 3.57
C SER A 219 -0.50 -29.52 2.07
N PRO A 220 -1.32 -30.28 1.38
CA PRO A 220 -1.70 -29.97 0.00
C PRO A 220 -2.48 -28.65 -0.01
N ARG A 221 -2.21 -27.84 -1.00
CA ARG A 221 -3.00 -26.64 -1.31
C ARG A 221 -4.34 -27.01 -1.92
#